data_3338ab578254d3d44fd92bc62bb5e4c7
#
_entry.id   3338ab578254d3d44fd92bc62bb5e4c7
#
_cell.length_a   1.000
_cell.length_b   1.000
_cell.length_c   1.000
_cell.angle_alpha   90.00
_cell.angle_beta   90.00
_cell.angle_gamma   90.00
#
_symmetry.space_group_name_H-M   'P 1'
#
loop_
_entity.id
_entity.type
_entity.pdbx_description
1 polymer ?
#
loop_
_entity_poly.entity_id
_entity_poly.type
_entity_poly.pdbx_seq_one_letter_code
_entity_poly.pdbx_strand_id
1 'polypeptide(L)'
;MPDDRVQENHLAEEPDLPKRTGGTRRRFLRNSTAAAVVAVAAPRLLLGKPGLPLGRAIKIGFVGPRTGALARFGECQDFILSGIRKLVSAGLAINGKNHPVQIIENDSESKRDRAAELATSLIKTERVDLILASSTGETVNPVSDVCERNSVPCITTDAPWQSYFFGRGGTAEKGFEWTYHFFWGLEDLIAVFMNMWTALPTNKVVGALWPNDAEGTAYSDAKFGFPNALQAKGYKLIDPGRFESSATDYSAQISKFKSAQVEILTGVLPPPAFATFWKQAGEQGFKPKIATIAKAILFPAAVEALGDRGADLTTEIWWSPSFPFKSGLSGQNTAELCAAYEDQTKKQWTQPLGFLHALFEVGLDALKRTKDVDSPGAIRDAIHATDYDSIVGHIAWDGKPVKNVAKTSLVGGQWVPGYKFTHWIAGQKFKNDLVIVNNATNTSIETQWKLEPLP
;
A
#
# COMPACT_ATOMS: atom_id res chain seq x y z
N MET A 1 -15.30 65.18 -48.26
CA MET A 1 -14.57 65.49 -49.50
C MET A 1 -13.11 65.68 -49.16
N PRO A 2 -12.27 65.23 -50.02
CA PRO A 2 -11.70 63.90 -50.18
C PRO A 2 -10.21 63.94 -49.83
N ASP A 3 -9.45 62.90 -49.72
CA ASP A 3 -8.81 62.26 -50.84
C ASP A 3 -8.03 61.01 -50.42
N ASP A 4 -8.08 60.05 -51.31
CA ASP A 4 -7.30 58.85 -51.33
C ASP A 4 -5.80 59.10 -51.45
N ARG A 5 -4.99 58.16 -50.89
CA ARG A 5 -3.91 57.52 -51.65
C ARG A 5 -3.36 56.26 -50.98
N VAL A 6 -3.55 55.17 -51.68
CA VAL A 6 -2.85 53.88 -51.66
C VAL A 6 -1.33 54.10 -51.75
N GLN A 7 -0.55 53.33 -50.96
CA GLN A 7 0.71 52.77 -51.46
C GLN A 7 1.11 51.48 -50.72
N GLU A 8 1.57 50.60 -51.53
CA GLU A 8 1.92 49.21 -51.46
C GLU A 8 3.12 48.84 -50.57
N ASN A 9 3.04 47.61 -50.11
CA ASN A 9 4.12 46.60 -50.00
C ASN A 9 5.50 46.96 -49.48
N HIS A 10 5.86 46.34 -48.34
CA HIS A 10 7.12 45.60 -48.28
C HIS A 10 6.94 44.35 -47.39
N LEU A 11 7.02 43.18 -48.02
CA LEU A 11 7.21 41.88 -47.41
C LEU A 11 8.57 41.85 -46.71
N ALA A 12 8.58 41.58 -45.42
CA ALA A 12 9.78 41.19 -44.69
C ALA A 12 9.72 39.67 -44.41
N GLU A 13 10.72 38.98 -44.90
CA GLU A 13 10.94 37.54 -44.81
C GLU A 13 11.02 37.10 -43.35
N GLU A 14 10.24 36.05 -43.01
CA GLU A 14 10.43 35.30 -41.79
C GLU A 14 11.64 34.34 -41.92
N PRO A 15 12.49 34.22 -40.90
CA PRO A 15 13.57 33.24 -40.92
C PRO A 15 13.05 31.81 -40.68
N ASP A 16 13.46 30.93 -41.54
CA ASP A 16 13.25 29.49 -41.59
C ASP A 16 13.63 28.81 -40.24
N LEU A 17 12.65 28.25 -39.50
CA LEU A 17 12.85 27.36 -38.38
C LEU A 17 12.90 25.91 -38.86
N PRO A 18 13.83 25.10 -38.39
CA PRO A 18 14.04 23.73 -38.90
C PRO A 18 12.83 22.84 -38.58
N LYS A 19 12.31 22.18 -39.60
CA LYS A 19 11.25 21.13 -39.53
C LYS A 19 11.68 20.02 -38.59
N ARG A 20 11.06 19.94 -37.39
CA ARG A 20 11.11 18.75 -36.55
C ARG A 20 10.33 17.63 -37.23
N THR A 21 11.05 16.59 -37.62
CA THR A 21 10.53 15.33 -38.10
C THR A 21 9.57 14.72 -37.10
N GLY A 22 8.28 14.78 -37.38
CA GLY A 22 7.24 14.08 -36.65
C GLY A 22 7.28 12.59 -37.00
N GLY A 23 7.75 11.80 -36.09
CA GLY A 23 7.68 10.35 -36.19
C GLY A 23 7.67 9.76 -34.79
N THR A 24 6.51 9.32 -34.34
CA THR A 24 6.31 8.18 -33.41
C THR A 24 5.08 8.30 -32.51
N ARG A 25 4.29 9.38 -32.54
CA ARG A 25 3.04 9.45 -31.73
C ARG A 25 1.76 8.93 -32.42
N ARG A 26 1.78 8.63 -33.72
CA ARG A 26 0.58 8.15 -34.44
C ARG A 26 0.48 6.63 -34.60
N ARG A 27 1.42 5.86 -34.10
CA ARG A 27 1.37 4.38 -34.21
C ARG A 27 0.74 3.68 -32.98
N PHE A 28 0.49 4.39 -31.89
CA PHE A 28 -0.11 3.83 -30.65
C PHE A 28 -1.66 3.89 -30.63
N LEU A 29 -2.29 4.69 -31.49
CA LEU A 29 -3.73 4.96 -31.44
C LEU A 29 -4.56 4.25 -32.52
N ARG A 30 -4.03 3.27 -33.24
CA ARG A 30 -4.75 2.64 -34.34
C ARG A 30 -5.08 1.15 -34.18
N ASN A 31 -4.81 0.56 -32.98
CA ASN A 31 -5.09 -0.87 -32.69
C ASN A 31 -6.00 -1.12 -31.48
N SER A 32 -6.88 -0.21 -31.14
CA SER A 32 -7.77 -0.38 -29.96
C SER A 32 -9.24 -0.55 -30.37
N THR A 33 -9.51 -1.35 -31.39
CA THR A 33 -10.87 -1.88 -31.67
C THR A 33 -10.74 -3.33 -32.10
N ALA A 34 -10.24 -4.17 -31.23
CA ALA A 34 -10.52 -5.58 -31.19
C ALA A 34 -10.68 -5.91 -29.72
N ALA A 35 -11.88 -6.35 -29.32
CA ALA A 35 -12.07 -7.08 -28.08
C ALA A 35 -11.22 -8.37 -28.18
N ALA A 36 -9.92 -8.23 -27.99
CA ALA A 36 -9.04 -9.35 -27.76
C ALA A 36 -9.41 -9.86 -26.38
N VAL A 37 -10.15 -10.96 -26.33
CA VAL A 37 -10.04 -11.92 -25.25
C VAL A 37 -8.55 -12.21 -25.16
N VAL A 38 -7.85 -11.48 -24.29
CA VAL A 38 -6.50 -11.80 -23.89
C VAL A 38 -6.66 -13.11 -23.14
N ALA A 39 -6.46 -14.21 -23.84
CA ALA A 39 -6.10 -15.47 -23.23
C ALA A 39 -4.76 -15.17 -22.52
N VAL A 40 -4.84 -14.72 -21.26
CA VAL A 40 -3.71 -14.58 -20.36
C VAL A 40 -3.06 -15.95 -20.37
N ALA A 41 -1.88 -16.06 -20.97
CA ALA A 41 -1.03 -17.20 -20.81
C ALA A 41 -0.68 -17.24 -19.32
N ALA A 42 -1.57 -17.84 -18.51
CA ALA A 42 -1.32 -18.08 -17.10
C ALA A 42 0.00 -18.84 -17.02
N PRO A 43 0.92 -18.43 -16.13
CA PRO A 43 2.11 -19.20 -15.89
C PRO A 43 1.66 -20.64 -15.57
N ARG A 44 2.02 -21.59 -16.42
CA ARG A 44 1.67 -23.02 -16.36
C ARG A 44 2.07 -23.71 -15.04
N LEU A 45 2.42 -22.95 -14.02
CA LEU A 45 3.14 -23.40 -12.84
C LEU A 45 2.26 -23.74 -11.63
N LEU A 46 1.02 -23.27 -11.54
CA LEU A 46 0.17 -23.50 -10.37
C LEU A 46 -1.02 -24.44 -10.62
N LEU A 47 -1.38 -24.66 -11.87
CA LEU A 47 -2.50 -25.52 -12.20
C LEU A 47 -2.18 -26.98 -11.90
N GLY A 48 -3.10 -27.66 -11.23
CA GLY A 48 -3.06 -29.12 -11.07
C GLY A 48 -2.82 -29.79 -12.43
N LYS A 49 -1.90 -30.72 -12.48
CA LYS A 49 -1.61 -31.45 -13.72
C LYS A 49 -2.67 -32.57 -13.87
N PRO A 50 -3.40 -32.61 -14.99
CA PRO A 50 -4.27 -33.78 -15.26
C PRO A 50 -3.50 -35.08 -15.12
N GLY A 51 -4.08 -36.06 -14.43
CA GLY A 51 -3.48 -37.38 -14.25
C GLY A 51 -2.61 -37.57 -13.00
N LEU A 52 -2.39 -36.56 -12.18
CA LEU A 52 -1.75 -36.76 -10.89
C LEU A 52 -2.72 -37.35 -9.87
N PRO A 53 -2.25 -38.27 -8.99
CA PRO A 53 -3.04 -38.75 -7.87
C PRO A 53 -3.54 -37.62 -6.99
N LEU A 54 -4.77 -37.75 -6.46
CA LEU A 54 -5.35 -36.76 -5.56
C LEU A 54 -4.64 -36.82 -4.20
N GLY A 55 -4.12 -35.66 -3.76
CA GLY A 55 -3.66 -35.41 -2.40
C GLY A 55 -4.78 -34.91 -1.51
N ARG A 56 -4.54 -34.77 -0.18
CA ARG A 56 -5.47 -34.12 0.71
C ARG A 56 -5.63 -32.62 0.33
N ALA A 57 -6.74 -32.03 0.73
CA ALA A 57 -6.91 -30.60 0.61
C ALA A 57 -5.89 -29.82 1.47
N ILE A 58 -5.35 -28.73 0.93
CA ILE A 58 -4.55 -27.74 1.67
C ILE A 58 -5.50 -26.63 2.10
N LYS A 59 -5.47 -26.30 3.38
CA LYS A 59 -6.30 -25.24 3.96
C LYS A 59 -5.46 -24.00 4.28
N ILE A 60 -5.84 -22.87 3.69
CA ILE A 60 -5.25 -21.57 3.96
C ILE A 60 -6.26 -20.76 4.76
N GLY A 61 -5.93 -20.37 5.99
CA GLY A 61 -6.71 -19.40 6.75
C GLY A 61 -6.33 -17.97 6.33
N PHE A 62 -7.30 -17.12 6.09
CA PHE A 62 -7.07 -15.71 5.86
C PHE A 62 -7.83 -14.86 6.89
N VAL A 63 -7.11 -13.88 7.50
CA VAL A 63 -7.68 -12.93 8.46
C VAL A 63 -7.40 -11.52 7.94
N GLY A 64 -8.46 -10.75 7.69
CA GLY A 64 -8.38 -9.35 7.26
C GLY A 64 -9.59 -8.57 7.74
N PRO A 65 -9.56 -7.22 7.76
CA PRO A 65 -10.69 -6.40 8.19
C PRO A 65 -11.66 -6.19 7.02
N ARG A 66 -12.89 -6.68 7.17
CA ARG A 66 -14.02 -6.33 6.28
C ARG A 66 -14.91 -5.25 6.88
N THR A 67 -14.94 -5.18 8.20
CA THR A 67 -15.75 -4.23 8.96
C THR A 67 -14.92 -3.48 9.99
N GLY A 68 -15.49 -2.40 10.57
CA GLY A 68 -14.84 -1.57 11.58
C GLY A 68 -13.96 -0.46 10.98
N ALA A 69 -13.10 0.12 11.82
CA ALA A 69 -12.30 1.32 11.48
C ALA A 69 -11.26 1.10 10.37
N LEU A 70 -10.84 -0.16 10.16
CA LEU A 70 -9.85 -0.57 9.16
C LEU A 70 -10.49 -1.20 7.91
N ALA A 71 -11.81 -1.17 7.77
CA ALA A 71 -12.54 -1.82 6.67
C ALA A 71 -12.03 -1.42 5.27
N ARG A 72 -11.46 -0.22 5.13
CA ARG A 72 -10.89 0.24 3.85
C ARG A 72 -9.70 -0.62 3.38
N PHE A 73 -8.93 -1.18 4.30
CA PHE A 73 -7.86 -2.13 3.96
C PHE A 73 -8.40 -3.44 3.35
N GLY A 74 -9.65 -3.81 3.70
CA GLY A 74 -10.33 -4.98 3.17
C GLY A 74 -11.15 -4.74 1.89
N GLU A 75 -11.19 -3.52 1.35
CA GLU A 75 -12.08 -3.17 0.23
C GLU A 75 -11.84 -3.99 -1.04
N CYS A 76 -10.60 -4.44 -1.26
CA CYS A 76 -10.22 -5.26 -2.42
C CYS A 76 -10.29 -6.79 -2.17
N GLN A 77 -10.65 -7.24 -0.97
CA GLN A 77 -10.58 -8.66 -0.59
C GLN A 77 -11.41 -9.56 -1.49
N ASP A 78 -12.67 -9.21 -1.76
CA ASP A 78 -13.54 -10.03 -2.60
C ASP A 78 -12.97 -10.24 -4.00
N PHE A 79 -12.44 -9.17 -4.59
CA PHE A 79 -11.81 -9.22 -5.91
C PHE A 79 -10.59 -10.14 -5.92
N ILE A 80 -9.65 -9.93 -4.99
CA ILE A 80 -8.42 -10.72 -4.90
C ILE A 80 -8.74 -12.18 -4.58
N LEU A 81 -9.55 -12.46 -3.54
CA LEU A 81 -9.86 -13.82 -3.14
C LEU A 81 -10.61 -14.59 -4.24
N SER A 82 -11.51 -13.94 -4.97
CA SER A 82 -12.16 -14.54 -6.14
C SER A 82 -11.15 -14.90 -7.23
N GLY A 83 -10.22 -14.00 -7.55
CA GLY A 83 -9.14 -14.23 -8.50
C GLY A 83 -8.23 -15.38 -8.08
N ILE A 84 -7.78 -15.39 -6.82
CA ILE A 84 -6.93 -16.45 -6.27
C ILE A 84 -7.65 -17.81 -6.28
N ARG A 85 -8.90 -17.88 -5.80
CA ARG A 85 -9.71 -19.12 -5.84
C ARG A 85 -9.82 -19.68 -7.27
N LYS A 86 -9.99 -18.80 -8.26
CA LYS A 86 -10.00 -19.18 -9.67
C LYS A 86 -8.65 -19.74 -10.13
N LEU A 87 -7.54 -19.10 -9.75
CA LEU A 87 -6.19 -19.56 -10.10
C LEU A 87 -5.87 -20.93 -9.52
N VAL A 88 -6.30 -21.22 -8.29
CA VAL A 88 -6.03 -22.50 -7.61
C VAL A 88 -7.16 -23.53 -7.77
N SER A 89 -8.16 -23.26 -8.60
CA SER A 89 -9.34 -24.13 -8.77
C SER A 89 -9.01 -25.54 -9.24
N ALA A 90 -7.91 -25.72 -9.98
CA ALA A 90 -7.40 -27.01 -10.40
C ALA A 90 -6.53 -27.71 -9.34
N GLY A 91 -6.30 -27.08 -8.17
CA GLY A 91 -5.41 -27.54 -7.11
C GLY A 91 -3.95 -27.13 -7.32
N LEU A 92 -3.08 -27.56 -6.42
CA LEU A 92 -1.62 -27.40 -6.47
C LEU A 92 -0.93 -28.74 -6.68
N ALA A 93 -0.04 -28.81 -7.67
CA ALA A 93 0.80 -29.99 -7.89
C ALA A 93 2.02 -29.92 -6.95
N ILE A 94 2.04 -30.78 -5.91
CA ILE A 94 3.09 -30.85 -4.91
C ILE A 94 3.50 -32.34 -4.76
N ASN A 95 4.80 -32.64 -4.83
CA ASN A 95 5.36 -33.99 -4.64
C ASN A 95 4.63 -35.09 -5.43
N GLY A 96 4.27 -34.78 -6.69
CA GLY A 96 3.62 -35.75 -7.58
C GLY A 96 2.14 -36.00 -7.28
N LYS A 97 1.51 -35.23 -6.40
CA LYS A 97 0.08 -35.24 -6.11
C LYS A 97 -0.58 -33.95 -6.45
N ASN A 98 -1.87 -33.95 -6.77
CA ASN A 98 -2.68 -32.76 -6.94
C ASN A 98 -3.49 -32.49 -5.68
N HIS A 99 -3.21 -31.35 -5.00
CA HIS A 99 -3.83 -30.98 -3.75
C HIS A 99 -4.91 -29.90 -3.98
N PRO A 100 -6.20 -30.17 -3.73
CA PRO A 100 -7.21 -29.11 -3.70
C PRO A 100 -6.84 -28.02 -2.69
N VAL A 101 -7.15 -26.75 -3.00
CA VAL A 101 -6.90 -25.62 -2.09
C VAL A 101 -8.20 -25.04 -1.58
N GLN A 102 -8.32 -24.92 -0.27
CA GLN A 102 -9.43 -24.29 0.42
C GLN A 102 -8.94 -23.00 1.10
N ILE A 103 -9.56 -21.87 0.81
CA ILE A 103 -9.28 -20.58 1.47
C ILE A 103 -10.43 -20.27 2.41
N ILE A 104 -10.15 -20.26 3.71
CA ILE A 104 -11.09 -19.97 4.81
C ILE A 104 -10.86 -18.51 5.24
N GLU A 105 -11.82 -17.68 4.92
CA GLU A 105 -11.75 -16.22 5.09
C GLU A 105 -12.49 -15.78 6.36
N ASN A 106 -11.87 -14.86 7.11
CA ASN A 106 -12.42 -14.36 8.38
C ASN A 106 -12.27 -12.83 8.49
N ASP A 107 -13.32 -12.18 9.01
CA ASP A 107 -13.33 -10.75 9.31
C ASP A 107 -12.85 -10.48 10.73
N SER A 108 -11.73 -9.77 10.87
CA SER A 108 -11.19 -9.32 12.16
C SER A 108 -12.04 -8.25 12.83
N GLU A 109 -13.04 -7.69 12.14
CA GLU A 109 -13.84 -6.57 12.61
C GLU A 109 -12.99 -5.35 13.04
N SER A 110 -11.75 -5.27 12.54
CA SER A 110 -10.74 -4.28 12.96
C SER A 110 -10.40 -4.35 14.46
N LYS A 111 -10.59 -5.50 15.11
CA LYS A 111 -10.40 -5.70 16.55
C LYS A 111 -9.26 -6.68 16.81
N ARG A 112 -8.35 -6.30 17.72
CA ARG A 112 -7.20 -7.08 18.14
C ARG A 112 -7.60 -8.46 18.69
N ASP A 113 -8.54 -8.48 19.64
CA ASP A 113 -8.95 -9.72 20.30
C ASP A 113 -9.66 -10.66 19.34
N ARG A 114 -10.51 -10.08 18.46
CA ARG A 114 -11.19 -10.86 17.42
C ARG A 114 -10.21 -11.51 16.45
N ALA A 115 -9.18 -10.81 16.03
CA ALA A 115 -8.13 -11.35 15.17
C ALA A 115 -7.40 -12.54 15.82
N ALA A 116 -7.10 -12.47 17.12
CA ALA A 116 -6.50 -13.57 17.88
C ALA A 116 -7.45 -14.77 18.05
N GLU A 117 -8.74 -14.54 18.33
CA GLU A 117 -9.76 -15.58 18.39
C GLU A 117 -9.90 -16.33 17.07
N LEU A 118 -9.95 -15.60 15.95
CA LEU A 118 -10.05 -16.17 14.60
C LEU A 118 -8.84 -17.02 14.25
N ALA A 119 -7.62 -16.54 14.54
CA ALA A 119 -6.41 -17.33 14.34
C ALA A 119 -6.44 -18.62 15.18
N THR A 120 -6.92 -18.54 16.43
CA THR A 120 -7.07 -19.71 17.31
C THR A 120 -8.08 -20.71 16.72
N SER A 121 -9.22 -20.23 16.22
CA SER A 121 -10.24 -21.08 15.58
C SER A 121 -9.70 -21.75 14.30
N LEU A 122 -9.00 -20.99 13.45
CA LEU A 122 -8.38 -21.51 12.23
C LEU A 122 -7.39 -22.64 12.56
N ILE A 123 -6.63 -22.52 13.63
CA ILE A 123 -5.66 -23.53 14.07
C ILE A 123 -6.35 -24.75 14.71
N LYS A 124 -7.21 -24.52 15.71
CA LYS A 124 -7.75 -25.59 16.56
C LYS A 124 -8.93 -26.31 15.94
N THR A 125 -9.81 -25.57 15.24
CA THR A 125 -11.05 -26.09 14.68
C THR A 125 -10.88 -26.46 13.21
N GLU A 126 -10.42 -25.52 12.39
CA GLU A 126 -10.28 -25.71 10.95
C GLU A 126 -9.03 -26.50 10.57
N ARG A 127 -8.00 -26.50 11.44
CA ARG A 127 -6.72 -27.19 11.21
C ARG A 127 -6.07 -26.74 9.91
N VAL A 128 -5.87 -25.42 9.74
CA VAL A 128 -5.26 -24.85 8.56
C VAL A 128 -3.76 -25.14 8.50
N ASP A 129 -3.23 -25.22 7.28
CA ASP A 129 -1.81 -25.52 7.01
C ASP A 129 -0.96 -24.24 7.01
N LEU A 130 -1.57 -23.12 6.65
CA LEU A 130 -0.94 -21.81 6.54
C LEU A 130 -1.96 -20.74 6.95
N ILE A 131 -1.51 -19.73 7.70
CA ILE A 131 -2.32 -18.52 7.93
C ILE A 131 -1.70 -17.34 7.20
N LEU A 132 -2.54 -16.59 6.51
CA LEU A 132 -2.23 -15.32 5.88
C LEU A 132 -3.03 -14.21 6.58
N ALA A 133 -2.41 -13.06 6.87
CA ALA A 133 -3.13 -11.92 7.42
C ALA A 133 -2.61 -10.60 6.87
N SER A 134 -3.53 -9.67 6.64
CA SER A 134 -3.22 -8.33 6.17
C SER A 134 -3.92 -7.26 7.00
N SER A 135 -3.49 -6.03 6.86
CA SER A 135 -3.90 -4.82 7.52
C SER A 135 -2.83 -4.31 8.50
N THR A 136 -3.20 -3.67 9.57
CA THR A 136 -2.28 -2.94 10.45
C THR A 136 -1.76 -3.81 11.61
N GLY A 137 -0.81 -3.31 12.37
CA GLY A 137 -0.26 -4.01 13.54
C GLY A 137 -1.32 -4.45 14.55
N GLU A 138 -2.47 -3.74 14.62
CA GLU A 138 -3.57 -4.12 15.53
C GLU A 138 -4.17 -5.49 15.21
N THR A 139 -4.15 -5.89 13.93
CA THR A 139 -4.77 -7.15 13.51
C THR A 139 -3.75 -8.21 13.13
N VAL A 140 -2.65 -7.86 12.45
CA VAL A 140 -1.66 -8.85 12.04
C VAL A 140 -0.79 -9.36 13.20
N ASN A 141 -0.48 -8.52 14.21
CA ASN A 141 0.33 -8.93 15.34
C ASN A 141 -0.34 -10.03 16.18
N PRO A 142 -1.62 -9.89 16.63
CA PRO A 142 -2.26 -10.95 17.41
C PRO A 142 -2.42 -12.26 16.65
N VAL A 143 -2.68 -12.21 15.33
CA VAL A 143 -2.69 -13.40 14.46
C VAL A 143 -1.33 -14.08 14.48
N SER A 144 -0.26 -13.32 14.23
CA SER A 144 1.12 -13.81 14.23
C SER A 144 1.52 -14.41 15.59
N ASP A 145 1.13 -13.77 16.70
CA ASP A 145 1.45 -14.26 18.06
C ASP A 145 0.75 -15.59 18.37
N VAL A 146 -0.48 -15.76 17.90
CA VAL A 146 -1.19 -17.05 18.03
C VAL A 146 -0.51 -18.13 17.18
N CYS A 147 -0.11 -17.82 15.93
CA CYS A 147 0.60 -18.74 15.06
C CYS A 147 1.96 -19.15 15.65
N GLU A 148 2.75 -18.19 16.12
CA GLU A 148 4.05 -18.44 16.73
C GLU A 148 3.96 -19.39 17.92
N ARG A 149 3.01 -19.14 18.85
CA ARG A 149 2.79 -20.01 20.04
C ARG A 149 2.29 -21.40 19.71
N ASN A 150 1.64 -21.60 18.57
CA ASN A 150 1.09 -22.88 18.15
C ASN A 150 1.92 -23.58 17.07
N SER A 151 3.09 -23.03 16.70
CA SER A 151 3.97 -23.58 15.66
C SER A 151 3.26 -23.80 14.33
N VAL A 152 2.47 -22.79 13.91
CA VAL A 152 1.76 -22.77 12.64
C VAL A 152 2.38 -21.72 11.71
N PRO A 153 2.75 -22.08 10.47
CA PRO A 153 3.32 -21.13 9.52
C PRO A 153 2.36 -19.97 9.25
N CYS A 154 2.90 -18.75 9.26
CA CYS A 154 2.12 -17.53 9.04
C CYS A 154 2.92 -16.52 8.23
N ILE A 155 2.26 -15.88 7.25
CA ILE A 155 2.81 -14.76 6.50
C ILE A 155 1.85 -13.58 6.65
N THR A 156 2.40 -12.38 6.90
CA THR A 156 1.63 -11.16 7.11
C THR A 156 2.20 -9.98 6.33
N THR A 157 1.39 -8.95 6.14
CA THR A 157 1.77 -7.72 5.47
C THR A 157 0.97 -6.51 5.98
N ASP A 158 1.20 -5.32 5.42
CA ASP A 158 0.48 -4.06 5.64
C ASP A 158 0.68 -3.43 7.03
N ALA A 159 1.77 -3.74 7.71
CA ALA A 159 2.21 -3.05 8.91
C ALA A 159 3.69 -2.66 8.80
N PRO A 160 4.11 -1.45 9.19
CA PRO A 160 5.54 -1.13 9.26
C PRO A 160 6.29 -2.18 10.05
N TRP A 161 7.42 -2.67 9.51
CA TRP A 161 8.09 -3.83 10.09
C TRP A 161 8.48 -3.65 11.56
N GLN A 162 8.76 -2.40 12.00
CA GLN A 162 9.07 -2.13 13.40
C GLN A 162 7.86 -2.34 14.31
N SER A 163 6.67 -1.88 13.90
CA SER A 163 5.45 -2.09 14.68
C SER A 163 5.05 -3.56 14.71
N TYR A 164 5.35 -4.30 13.65
CA TYR A 164 5.19 -5.75 13.61
C TYR A 164 6.21 -6.45 14.54
N PHE A 165 7.51 -6.21 14.33
CA PHE A 165 8.57 -6.97 14.98
C PHE A 165 8.75 -6.58 16.45
N PHE A 166 9.00 -5.29 16.73
CA PHE A 166 9.20 -4.81 18.11
C PHE A 166 7.89 -4.76 18.89
N GLY A 167 6.77 -4.42 18.23
CA GLY A 167 5.44 -4.43 18.85
C GLY A 167 4.99 -5.80 19.36
N ARG A 168 5.62 -6.88 18.87
CA ARG A 168 5.44 -8.27 19.33
C ARG A 168 6.53 -8.73 20.31
N GLY A 169 7.45 -7.85 20.70
CA GLY A 169 8.55 -8.16 21.62
C GLY A 169 9.75 -8.84 20.96
N GLY A 170 9.90 -8.72 19.64
CA GLY A 170 11.11 -9.12 18.92
C GLY A 170 12.30 -8.26 19.33
N THR A 171 13.49 -8.85 19.41
CA THR A 171 14.77 -8.17 19.63
C THR A 171 15.80 -8.62 18.61
N ALA A 172 16.96 -7.95 18.57
CA ALA A 172 18.05 -8.35 17.67
C ALA A 172 18.49 -9.81 17.90
N GLU A 173 18.41 -10.29 19.16
CA GLU A 173 18.83 -11.63 19.55
C GLU A 173 17.68 -12.66 19.45
N LYS A 174 16.43 -12.20 19.55
CA LYS A 174 15.25 -13.04 19.57
C LYS A 174 14.23 -12.58 18.54
N GLY A 175 14.29 -13.20 17.38
CA GLY A 175 13.24 -13.11 16.35
C GLY A 175 12.15 -14.17 16.52
N PHE A 176 11.37 -14.32 15.45
CA PHE A 176 10.29 -15.31 15.36
C PHE A 176 10.73 -16.51 14.50
N GLU A 177 10.09 -17.65 14.67
CA GLU A 177 10.43 -18.87 13.96
C GLU A 177 9.37 -19.27 12.93
N TRP A 178 8.10 -19.08 13.27
CA TRP A 178 6.96 -19.56 12.48
C TRP A 178 6.26 -18.46 11.69
N THR A 179 6.61 -17.19 11.96
CA THR A 179 5.92 -16.04 11.39
C THR A 179 6.86 -15.17 10.58
N TYR A 180 6.38 -14.75 9.41
CA TYR A 180 7.09 -13.99 8.38
C TYR A 180 6.28 -12.75 8.03
N HIS A 181 6.98 -11.68 7.66
CA HIS A 181 6.35 -10.40 7.35
C HIS A 181 7.08 -9.67 6.23
N PHE A 182 6.33 -9.10 5.31
CA PHE A 182 6.92 -8.22 4.30
C PHE A 182 6.17 -6.90 4.23
N PHE A 183 6.87 -5.82 4.46
CA PHE A 183 6.39 -4.45 4.31
C PHE A 183 7.57 -3.48 4.43
N TRP A 184 7.33 -2.20 4.15
CA TRP A 184 8.30 -1.14 4.36
C TRP A 184 8.54 -0.85 5.85
N GLY A 185 9.58 -0.05 6.12
CA GLY A 185 9.94 0.35 7.47
C GLY A 185 9.58 1.80 7.80
N LEU A 186 9.46 2.09 9.09
CA LEU A 186 9.22 3.45 9.58
C LEU A 186 10.34 4.41 9.15
N GLU A 187 11.58 3.93 9.04
CA GLU A 187 12.71 4.72 8.52
C GLU A 187 12.52 5.15 7.07
N ASP A 188 11.89 4.28 6.25
CA ASP A 188 11.58 4.61 4.85
C ASP A 188 10.49 5.66 4.78
N LEU A 189 9.44 5.53 5.59
CA LEU A 189 8.35 6.50 5.67
C LEU A 189 8.85 7.87 6.14
N ILE A 190 9.67 7.92 7.19
CA ILE A 190 10.29 9.16 7.68
C ILE A 190 11.11 9.81 6.56
N ALA A 191 11.93 9.03 5.85
CA ALA A 191 12.72 9.53 4.75
C ALA A 191 11.83 10.08 3.61
N VAL A 192 10.80 9.37 3.21
CA VAL A 192 9.83 9.79 2.18
C VAL A 192 9.14 11.09 2.57
N PHE A 193 8.60 11.17 3.79
CA PHE A 193 7.88 12.35 4.27
C PHE A 193 8.80 13.57 4.33
N MET A 194 9.98 13.43 4.92
CA MET A 194 10.94 14.53 5.01
C MET A 194 11.46 14.98 3.64
N ASN A 195 11.64 14.05 2.68
CA ASN A 195 12.02 14.40 1.31
C ASN A 195 10.93 15.24 0.62
N MET A 196 9.65 14.91 0.81
CA MET A 196 8.55 15.73 0.30
C MET A 196 8.55 17.13 0.93
N TRP A 197 8.78 17.25 2.25
CA TRP A 197 8.80 18.55 2.94
C TRP A 197 9.95 19.44 2.48
N THR A 198 11.10 18.87 2.09
CA THR A 198 12.22 19.67 1.58
C THR A 198 11.96 20.29 0.21
N ALA A 199 10.97 19.76 -0.53
CA ALA A 199 10.60 20.30 -1.84
C ALA A 199 9.79 21.62 -1.74
N LEU A 200 9.32 22.00 -0.55
CA LEU A 200 8.53 23.20 -0.32
C LEU A 200 9.21 24.17 0.65
N PRO A 201 9.12 25.49 0.42
CA PRO A 201 9.64 26.48 1.36
C PRO A 201 8.75 26.55 2.62
N THR A 202 9.23 25.97 3.72
CA THR A 202 8.55 25.94 5.02
C THR A 202 9.42 26.51 6.13
N ASN A 203 8.81 26.88 7.25
CA ASN A 203 9.52 27.28 8.46
C ASN A 203 10.10 26.11 9.26
N LYS A 204 9.97 24.90 8.77
CA LYS A 204 10.41 23.63 9.42
C LYS A 204 9.76 23.36 10.78
N VAL A 205 8.59 23.95 11.06
CA VAL A 205 7.80 23.62 12.26
C VAL A 205 6.78 22.54 11.91
N VAL A 206 6.92 21.38 12.55
CA VAL A 206 6.13 20.17 12.27
C VAL A 206 5.16 19.94 13.42
N GLY A 207 3.87 19.90 13.15
CA GLY A 207 2.83 19.45 14.06
C GLY A 207 2.57 17.96 13.85
N ALA A 208 2.54 17.19 14.93
CA ALA A 208 2.38 15.75 14.85
C ALA A 208 1.11 15.26 15.55
N LEU A 209 0.45 14.27 14.95
CA LEU A 209 -0.73 13.59 15.47
C LEU A 209 -0.43 12.11 15.69
N TRP A 210 -0.21 11.72 16.94
CA TRP A 210 0.12 10.37 17.37
C TRP A 210 -1.00 9.75 18.20
N PRO A 211 -1.75 8.74 17.71
CA PRO A 211 -2.74 8.04 18.52
C PRO A 211 -2.10 7.18 19.61
N ASN A 212 -2.90 6.81 20.62
CA ASN A 212 -2.50 5.92 21.69
C ASN A 212 -2.63 4.45 21.26
N ASP A 213 -1.86 4.06 20.23
CA ASP A 213 -1.78 2.70 19.69
C ASP A 213 -0.33 2.32 19.37
N ALA A 214 -0.13 1.11 18.84
CA ALA A 214 1.20 0.59 18.51
C ALA A 214 1.92 1.43 17.45
N GLU A 215 1.20 1.91 16.43
CA GLU A 215 1.79 2.73 15.36
C GLU A 215 2.16 4.11 15.88
N GLY A 216 1.22 4.80 16.55
CA GLY A 216 1.53 6.07 17.17
C GLY A 216 2.68 5.98 18.16
N THR A 217 2.82 4.85 18.89
CA THR A 217 3.98 4.59 19.78
C THR A 217 5.28 4.52 18.97
N ALA A 218 5.30 3.76 17.87
CA ALA A 218 6.48 3.64 17.03
C ALA A 218 6.86 4.98 16.36
N TYR A 219 5.87 5.73 15.87
CA TYR A 219 6.12 7.01 15.18
C TYR A 219 6.65 8.10 16.11
N SER A 220 6.21 8.12 17.38
CA SER A 220 6.69 9.09 18.39
C SER A 220 7.90 8.62 19.17
N ASP A 221 8.42 7.42 18.89
CA ASP A 221 9.60 6.91 19.59
C ASP A 221 10.80 7.86 19.45
N ALA A 222 11.44 8.19 20.55
CA ALA A 222 12.51 9.18 20.59
C ALA A 222 13.78 8.74 19.86
N LYS A 223 13.97 7.44 19.64
CA LYS A 223 15.17 6.88 19.02
C LYS A 223 14.95 6.48 17.57
N PHE A 224 13.84 5.81 17.29
CA PHE A 224 13.56 5.20 15.98
C PHE A 224 12.44 5.92 15.20
N GLY A 225 11.67 6.77 15.88
CA GLY A 225 10.58 7.52 15.29
C GLY A 225 10.99 8.87 14.71
N PHE A 226 9.99 9.69 14.45
CA PHE A 226 10.16 11.03 13.89
C PHE A 226 11.00 11.99 14.73
N PRO A 227 10.92 12.01 16.11
CA PRO A 227 11.61 13.03 16.90
C PRO A 227 13.10 13.12 16.62
N ASN A 228 13.81 12.01 16.60
CA ASN A 228 15.25 11.97 16.34
C ASN A 228 15.58 12.43 14.91
N ALA A 229 14.85 11.93 13.91
CA ALA A 229 15.06 12.29 12.51
C ALA A 229 14.82 13.78 12.24
N LEU A 230 13.76 14.34 12.84
CA LEU A 230 13.42 15.75 12.74
C LEU A 230 14.49 16.63 13.35
N GLN A 231 14.94 16.31 14.56
CA GLN A 231 16.00 17.03 15.25
C GLN A 231 17.29 17.04 14.43
N ALA A 232 17.69 15.88 13.87
CA ALA A 232 18.90 15.75 13.07
C ALA A 232 18.90 16.62 11.79
N LYS A 233 17.72 16.99 11.27
CA LYS A 233 17.55 17.81 10.07
C LYS A 233 17.11 19.26 10.37
N GLY A 234 17.11 19.66 11.65
CA GLY A 234 16.78 21.00 12.10
C GLY A 234 15.29 21.36 12.00
N TYR A 235 14.40 20.37 12.06
CA TYR A 235 12.97 20.60 12.21
C TYR A 235 12.58 20.76 13.67
N LYS A 236 11.60 21.61 13.95
CA LYS A 236 11.01 21.80 15.28
C LYS A 236 9.73 20.97 15.37
N LEU A 237 9.70 19.97 16.22
CA LEU A 237 8.52 19.15 16.48
C LEU A 237 7.61 19.81 17.52
N ILE A 238 6.32 19.90 17.20
CA ILE A 238 5.23 20.25 18.09
C ILE A 238 4.38 19.00 18.29
N ASP A 239 4.59 18.35 19.40
CA ASP A 239 3.82 17.17 19.83
C ASP A 239 2.82 17.59 20.92
N PRO A 240 1.50 17.56 20.66
CA PRO A 240 0.49 17.89 21.65
C PRO A 240 0.21 16.78 22.66
N GLY A 241 0.86 15.64 22.52
CA GLY A 241 0.60 14.43 23.29
C GLY A 241 -0.30 13.43 22.56
N ARG A 242 -0.43 12.25 23.17
CA ARG A 242 -1.21 11.13 22.63
C ARG A 242 -2.70 11.40 22.75
N PHE A 243 -3.48 10.82 21.85
CA PHE A 243 -4.93 10.86 21.87
C PHE A 243 -5.50 9.48 21.54
N GLU A 244 -6.71 9.21 21.99
CA GLU A 244 -7.42 7.98 21.63
C GLU A 244 -7.91 8.02 20.19
N SER A 245 -7.81 6.92 19.45
CA SER A 245 -8.27 6.85 18.05
C SER A 245 -9.77 7.10 17.88
N SER A 246 -10.53 7.02 18.98
CA SER A 246 -11.97 7.36 19.05
C SER A 246 -12.25 8.82 19.44
N ALA A 247 -11.21 9.67 19.59
CA ALA A 247 -11.40 11.08 19.93
C ALA A 247 -12.26 11.80 18.88
N THR A 248 -13.15 12.63 19.37
CA THR A 248 -14.08 13.43 18.54
C THR A 248 -13.82 14.93 18.62
N ASP A 249 -12.89 15.37 19.49
CA ASP A 249 -12.46 16.76 19.64
C ASP A 249 -10.92 16.88 19.60
N TYR A 250 -10.46 17.72 18.68
CA TYR A 250 -9.04 18.00 18.43
C TYR A 250 -8.71 19.48 18.63
N SER A 251 -9.58 20.26 19.29
CA SER A 251 -9.42 21.69 19.47
C SER A 251 -8.12 22.07 20.19
N ALA A 252 -7.68 21.27 21.16
CA ALA A 252 -6.44 21.50 21.88
C ALA A 252 -5.21 21.33 20.98
N GLN A 253 -5.17 20.28 20.16
CA GLN A 253 -4.09 20.03 19.20
C GLN A 253 -4.02 21.16 18.16
N ILE A 254 -5.16 21.52 17.58
CA ILE A 254 -5.27 22.59 16.58
C ILE A 254 -4.82 23.94 17.15
N SER A 255 -5.24 24.29 18.35
CA SER A 255 -4.83 25.51 19.04
C SER A 255 -3.31 25.56 19.24
N LYS A 256 -2.71 24.45 19.68
CA LYS A 256 -1.26 24.32 19.87
C LYS A 256 -0.51 24.47 18.54
N PHE A 257 -1.00 23.85 17.44
CA PHE A 257 -0.40 23.98 16.12
C PHE A 257 -0.46 25.43 15.60
N LYS A 258 -1.59 26.09 15.74
CA LYS A 258 -1.74 27.51 15.35
C LYS A 258 -0.80 28.41 16.14
N SER A 259 -0.76 28.28 17.47
CA SER A 259 0.11 29.07 18.34
C SER A 259 1.59 28.89 18.02
N ALA A 260 1.99 27.68 17.60
CA ALA A 260 3.36 27.35 17.23
C ALA A 260 3.68 27.65 15.74
N GLN A 261 2.73 28.19 14.97
CA GLN A 261 2.88 28.48 13.54
C GLN A 261 3.32 27.23 12.73
N VAL A 262 2.68 26.08 12.98
CA VAL A 262 2.95 24.85 12.25
C VAL A 262 2.64 25.02 10.77
N GLU A 263 3.65 24.81 9.91
CA GLU A 263 3.50 24.79 8.46
C GLU A 263 3.52 23.39 7.85
N ILE A 264 4.00 22.40 8.61
CA ILE A 264 4.04 20.99 8.20
C ILE A 264 3.18 20.20 9.19
N LEU A 265 2.13 19.57 8.71
CA LEU A 265 1.33 18.63 9.50
C LEU A 265 1.72 17.20 9.16
N THR A 266 1.93 16.36 10.16
CA THR A 266 2.12 14.91 9.97
C THR A 266 1.37 14.11 11.02
N GLY A 267 1.20 12.83 10.79
CA GLY A 267 0.53 11.94 11.72
C GLY A 267 0.27 10.55 11.13
N VAL A 268 -0.18 9.66 12.01
CA VAL A 268 -0.71 8.35 11.63
C VAL A 268 -2.05 8.15 12.32
N LEU A 269 -3.13 8.10 11.55
CA LEU A 269 -4.48 8.04 12.10
C LEU A 269 -5.37 7.08 11.28
N PRO A 270 -6.37 6.44 11.89
CA PRO A 270 -7.47 5.84 11.13
C PRO A 270 -8.24 6.89 10.30
N PRO A 271 -8.79 6.54 9.13
CA PRO A 271 -9.48 7.48 8.26
C PRO A 271 -10.59 8.31 8.95
N PRO A 272 -11.46 7.75 9.82
CA PRO A 272 -12.49 8.56 10.51
C PRO A 272 -11.91 9.60 11.47
N ALA A 273 -10.82 9.27 12.18
CA ALA A 273 -10.16 10.18 13.11
C ALA A 273 -9.56 11.38 12.38
N PHE A 274 -8.88 11.14 11.27
CA PHE A 274 -8.32 12.21 10.44
C PHE A 274 -9.42 13.08 9.84
N ALA A 275 -10.51 12.52 9.34
CA ALA A 275 -11.63 13.28 8.80
C ALA A 275 -12.20 14.26 9.83
N THR A 276 -12.37 13.81 11.08
CA THR A 276 -12.82 14.65 12.19
C THR A 276 -11.82 15.77 12.49
N PHE A 277 -10.54 15.43 12.64
CA PHE A 277 -9.49 16.43 12.85
C PHE A 277 -9.43 17.45 11.72
N TRP A 278 -9.42 17.00 10.46
CA TRP A 278 -9.24 17.86 9.29
C TRP A 278 -10.41 18.81 9.07
N LYS A 279 -11.63 18.36 9.39
CA LYS A 279 -12.82 19.23 9.42
C LYS A 279 -12.67 20.34 10.47
N GLN A 280 -12.37 19.99 11.72
CA GLN A 280 -12.17 20.95 12.81
C GLN A 280 -11.01 21.90 12.55
N ALA A 281 -9.92 21.41 11.95
CA ALA A 281 -8.78 22.22 11.53
C ALA A 281 -9.21 23.33 10.56
N GLY A 282 -10.08 23.00 9.59
CA GLY A 282 -10.66 23.98 8.67
C GLY A 282 -11.56 25.01 9.34
N GLU A 283 -12.48 24.53 10.19
CA GLU A 283 -13.40 25.39 10.95
C GLU A 283 -12.65 26.38 11.86
N GLN A 284 -11.52 25.96 12.41
CA GLN A 284 -10.66 26.81 13.26
C GLN A 284 -9.60 27.59 12.48
N GLY A 285 -9.58 27.52 11.15
CA GLY A 285 -8.67 28.28 10.30
C GLY A 285 -7.20 27.84 10.41
N PHE A 286 -6.93 26.56 10.74
CA PHE A 286 -5.58 25.99 10.66
C PHE A 286 -5.26 25.62 9.21
N LYS A 287 -4.19 26.20 8.67
CA LYS A 287 -3.76 26.07 7.28
C LYS A 287 -2.26 25.76 7.20
N PRO A 288 -1.86 24.50 7.29
CA PRO A 288 -0.47 24.12 7.02
C PRO A 288 -0.16 24.24 5.52
N LYS A 289 1.11 24.42 5.15
CA LYS A 289 1.56 24.41 3.75
C LYS A 289 1.59 23.01 3.15
N ILE A 290 1.80 22.01 3.99
CA ILE A 290 1.77 20.60 3.60
C ILE A 290 1.19 19.77 4.75
N ALA A 291 0.34 18.79 4.42
CA ALA A 291 -0.16 17.79 5.33
C ALA A 291 0.17 16.40 4.77
N THR A 292 1.07 15.70 5.43
CA THR A 292 1.55 14.37 5.04
C THR A 292 1.12 13.38 6.09
N ILE A 293 0.08 12.61 5.77
CA ILE A 293 -0.64 11.78 6.74
C ILE A 293 -0.60 10.32 6.33
N ALA A 294 -0.02 9.50 7.20
CA ALA A 294 0.00 8.06 7.03
C ALA A 294 -1.36 7.42 7.39
N LYS A 295 -1.65 6.27 6.78
CA LYS A 295 -2.81 5.42 7.08
C LYS A 295 -4.17 6.03 6.70
N ALA A 296 -4.43 7.28 7.06
CA ALA A 296 -5.75 7.88 6.95
C ALA A 296 -6.23 8.15 5.53
N ILE A 297 -5.32 8.54 4.66
CA ILE A 297 -5.62 9.01 3.30
C ILE A 297 -5.01 8.13 2.22
N LEU A 298 -4.88 6.84 2.50
CA LEU A 298 -4.43 5.81 1.54
C LEU A 298 -5.53 5.43 0.54
N PHE A 299 -6.78 5.82 0.81
CA PHE A 299 -7.95 5.29 0.12
C PHE A 299 -8.73 6.41 -0.59
N PRO A 300 -9.08 6.23 -1.87
CA PRO A 300 -9.85 7.21 -2.63
C PRO A 300 -11.10 7.70 -1.90
N ALA A 301 -11.92 6.77 -1.40
CA ALA A 301 -13.15 7.12 -0.70
C ALA A 301 -12.93 7.90 0.61
N ALA A 302 -11.79 7.70 1.29
CA ALA A 302 -11.46 8.49 2.48
C ALA A 302 -11.13 9.94 2.10
N VAL A 303 -10.41 10.15 1.00
CA VAL A 303 -10.07 11.48 0.49
C VAL A 303 -11.29 12.19 -0.10
N GLU A 304 -12.13 11.48 -0.85
CA GLU A 304 -13.39 12.02 -1.37
C GLU A 304 -14.35 12.51 -0.26
N ALA A 305 -14.38 11.79 0.87
CA ALA A 305 -15.19 12.20 2.03
C ALA A 305 -14.75 13.53 2.67
N LEU A 306 -13.50 13.98 2.41
CA LEU A 306 -13.00 15.28 2.87
C LEU A 306 -13.47 16.46 1.99
N GLY A 307 -14.22 16.18 0.91
CA GLY A 307 -14.67 17.19 -0.05
C GLY A 307 -13.50 17.86 -0.77
N ASP A 308 -13.57 19.18 -0.98
CA ASP A 308 -12.52 19.94 -1.67
C ASP A 308 -11.21 20.02 -0.87
N ARG A 309 -11.27 19.75 0.43
CA ARG A 309 -10.09 19.70 1.31
C ARG A 309 -9.33 18.38 1.25
N GLY A 310 -9.78 17.42 0.45
CA GLY A 310 -9.07 16.18 0.18
C GLY A 310 -7.97 16.31 -0.90
N ALA A 311 -8.03 17.38 -1.71
CA ALA A 311 -7.03 17.66 -2.72
C ALA A 311 -5.70 18.14 -2.09
N ASP A 312 -4.61 17.87 -2.78
CA ASP A 312 -3.23 18.27 -2.47
C ASP A 312 -2.68 17.72 -1.14
N LEU A 313 -3.42 16.84 -0.44
CA LEU A 313 -2.90 16.07 0.69
C LEU A 313 -1.82 15.08 0.23
N THR A 314 -0.79 14.88 1.06
CA THR A 314 0.31 13.96 0.76
C THR A 314 0.30 12.75 1.68
N THR A 315 0.80 11.61 1.17
CA THR A 315 0.89 10.36 1.90
C THR A 315 1.99 9.48 1.33
N GLU A 316 2.21 8.33 1.92
CA GLU A 316 3.05 7.27 1.37
C GLU A 316 2.36 6.53 0.24
N ILE A 317 3.15 6.10 -0.76
CA ILE A 317 2.73 5.12 -1.77
C ILE A 317 3.64 3.90 -1.68
N TRP A 318 3.05 2.78 -1.31
CA TRP A 318 3.72 1.49 -1.19
C TRP A 318 3.35 0.53 -2.31
N TRP A 319 2.34 0.86 -3.11
CA TRP A 319 1.99 0.19 -4.35
C TRP A 319 1.09 1.08 -5.22
N SER A 320 1.29 1.04 -6.53
CA SER A 320 0.48 1.78 -7.51
C SER A 320 0.54 1.11 -8.88
N PRO A 321 -0.38 1.43 -9.81
CA PRO A 321 -0.35 0.92 -11.18
C PRO A 321 0.92 1.26 -11.97
N SER A 322 1.68 2.26 -11.55
CA SER A 322 2.92 2.68 -12.20
C SER A 322 4.19 2.02 -11.64
N PHE A 323 4.07 1.13 -10.65
CA PHE A 323 5.23 0.38 -10.16
C PHE A 323 5.69 -0.64 -11.21
N PRO A 324 7.03 -0.84 -11.38
CA PRO A 324 7.57 -1.67 -12.45
C PRO A 324 7.55 -3.18 -12.13
N PHE A 325 6.60 -3.64 -11.31
CA PHE A 325 6.55 -5.03 -10.83
C PHE A 325 5.51 -5.87 -11.56
N LYS A 326 5.66 -7.18 -11.45
CA LYS A 326 4.82 -8.15 -12.11
C LYS A 326 4.56 -9.34 -11.19
N SER A 327 3.32 -9.84 -11.19
CA SER A 327 2.93 -11.04 -10.48
C SER A 327 3.64 -12.28 -11.02
N GLY A 328 4.39 -12.97 -10.18
CA GLY A 328 4.94 -14.30 -10.50
C GLY A 328 3.86 -15.38 -10.54
N LEU A 329 2.69 -15.14 -9.94
CA LEU A 329 1.56 -16.06 -9.90
C LEU A 329 0.67 -15.94 -11.14
N SER A 330 0.19 -14.73 -11.46
CA SER A 330 -0.75 -14.49 -12.56
C SER A 330 -0.08 -14.00 -13.84
N GLY A 331 1.14 -13.47 -13.75
CA GLY A 331 1.84 -12.85 -14.86
C GLY A 331 1.38 -11.42 -15.17
N GLN A 332 0.38 -10.89 -14.46
CA GLN A 332 -0.09 -9.52 -14.60
C GLN A 332 0.92 -8.52 -14.05
N ASN A 333 1.07 -7.39 -14.69
CA ASN A 333 1.76 -6.23 -14.12
C ASN A 333 0.80 -5.43 -13.21
N THR A 334 1.34 -4.44 -12.50
CA THR A 334 0.57 -3.60 -11.58
C THR A 334 -0.58 -2.86 -12.25
N ALA A 335 -0.37 -2.32 -13.45
CA ALA A 335 -1.39 -1.60 -14.21
C ALA A 335 -2.52 -2.55 -14.67
N GLU A 336 -2.19 -3.76 -15.11
CA GLU A 336 -3.18 -4.77 -15.53
C GLU A 336 -4.05 -5.26 -14.36
N LEU A 337 -3.46 -5.43 -13.16
CA LEU A 337 -4.23 -5.80 -11.97
C LEU A 337 -5.19 -4.66 -11.54
N CYS A 338 -4.72 -3.42 -11.57
CA CYS A 338 -5.56 -2.25 -11.30
C CYS A 338 -6.70 -2.11 -12.31
N ALA A 339 -6.40 -2.27 -13.62
CA ALA A 339 -7.41 -2.19 -14.68
C ALA A 339 -8.51 -3.25 -14.49
N ALA A 340 -8.14 -4.47 -14.16
CA ALA A 340 -9.08 -5.54 -13.89
C ALA A 340 -9.96 -5.26 -12.66
N TYR A 341 -9.36 -4.71 -11.59
CA TYR A 341 -10.11 -4.30 -10.39
C TYR A 341 -11.10 -3.19 -10.70
N GLU A 342 -10.67 -2.11 -11.35
CA GLU A 342 -11.53 -0.97 -11.69
C GLU A 342 -12.62 -1.34 -12.68
N ASP A 343 -12.33 -2.20 -13.66
CA ASP A 343 -13.34 -2.66 -14.61
C ASP A 343 -14.42 -3.52 -13.92
N GLN A 344 -14.02 -4.44 -13.06
CA GLN A 344 -14.96 -5.32 -12.38
C GLN A 344 -15.76 -4.62 -11.27
N THR A 345 -15.12 -3.74 -10.48
CA THR A 345 -15.73 -3.16 -9.28
C THR A 345 -16.30 -1.76 -9.51
N LYS A 346 -15.87 -1.08 -10.57
CA LYS A 346 -16.14 0.34 -10.85
C LYS A 346 -15.63 1.29 -9.75
N LYS A 347 -14.68 0.82 -8.94
CA LYS A 347 -13.99 1.59 -7.90
C LYS A 347 -12.56 1.86 -8.32
N GLN A 348 -12.02 2.99 -7.90
CA GLN A 348 -10.61 3.29 -8.06
C GLN A 348 -9.75 2.30 -7.28
N TRP A 349 -8.58 1.95 -7.81
CA TRP A 349 -7.61 1.09 -7.16
C TRP A 349 -7.20 1.58 -5.77
N THR A 350 -6.76 0.67 -4.93
CA THR A 350 -6.22 0.94 -3.61
C THR A 350 -4.90 0.20 -3.41
N GLN A 351 -4.03 0.72 -2.57
CA GLN A 351 -2.69 0.14 -2.36
C GLN A 351 -2.73 -1.29 -1.80
N PRO A 352 -3.66 -1.66 -0.89
CA PRO A 352 -3.80 -3.05 -0.43
C PRO A 352 -4.05 -4.07 -1.55
N LEU A 353 -4.53 -3.65 -2.72
CA LEU A 353 -4.78 -4.54 -3.86
C LEU A 353 -3.53 -5.35 -4.25
N GLY A 354 -2.38 -4.68 -4.39
CA GLY A 354 -1.12 -5.33 -4.72
C GLY A 354 -0.60 -6.20 -3.59
N PHE A 355 -0.65 -5.70 -2.36
CA PHE A 355 -0.11 -6.42 -1.20
C PHE A 355 -0.92 -7.65 -0.81
N LEU A 356 -2.25 -7.58 -0.89
CA LEU A 356 -3.08 -8.76 -0.69
C LEU A 356 -2.85 -9.80 -1.78
N HIS A 357 -2.67 -9.38 -3.05
CA HIS A 357 -2.30 -10.30 -4.12
C HIS A 357 -0.94 -10.95 -3.83
N ALA A 358 0.10 -10.17 -3.49
CA ALA A 358 1.43 -10.65 -3.16
C ALA A 358 1.43 -11.60 -1.95
N LEU A 359 0.60 -11.36 -0.95
CA LEU A 359 0.47 -12.23 0.22
C LEU A 359 0.08 -13.66 -0.18
N PHE A 360 -0.87 -13.82 -1.11
CA PHE A 360 -1.23 -15.11 -1.67
C PHE A 360 -0.19 -15.64 -2.64
N GLU A 361 0.50 -14.80 -3.42
CA GLU A 361 1.60 -15.23 -4.29
C GLU A 361 2.68 -15.96 -3.48
N VAL A 362 3.19 -15.30 -2.44
CA VAL A 362 4.25 -15.83 -1.58
C VAL A 362 3.79 -17.08 -0.85
N GLY A 363 2.56 -17.07 -0.31
CA GLY A 363 2.00 -18.24 0.38
C GLY A 363 1.83 -19.47 -0.53
N LEU A 364 1.32 -19.27 -1.73
CA LEU A 364 1.11 -20.35 -2.70
C LEU A 364 2.43 -20.86 -3.29
N ASP A 365 3.40 -19.98 -3.51
CA ASP A 365 4.74 -20.38 -3.94
C ASP A 365 5.43 -21.24 -2.88
N ALA A 366 5.38 -20.84 -1.61
CA ALA A 366 5.93 -21.62 -0.50
C ALA A 366 5.26 -22.99 -0.38
N LEU A 367 3.92 -23.06 -0.43
CA LEU A 367 3.18 -24.32 -0.41
C LEU A 367 3.57 -25.25 -1.57
N LYS A 368 3.78 -24.69 -2.76
CA LYS A 368 4.21 -25.47 -3.93
C LYS A 368 5.63 -26.04 -3.78
N ARG A 369 6.51 -25.33 -3.07
CA ARG A 369 7.90 -25.76 -2.83
C ARG A 369 8.07 -26.66 -1.61
N THR A 370 7.02 -26.82 -0.76
CA THR A 370 7.13 -27.67 0.44
C THR A 370 7.46 -29.11 0.10
N LYS A 371 8.30 -29.72 0.91
CA LYS A 371 8.66 -31.14 0.76
C LYS A 371 7.61 -32.08 1.34
N ASP A 372 6.77 -31.58 2.25
CA ASP A 372 5.73 -32.36 2.90
C ASP A 372 4.60 -31.43 3.36
N VAL A 373 3.40 -31.61 2.81
CA VAL A 373 2.21 -30.83 3.14
C VAL A 373 1.63 -31.18 4.51
N ASP A 374 1.98 -32.37 5.06
CA ASP A 374 1.52 -32.85 6.36
C ASP A 374 2.41 -32.35 7.51
N SER A 375 3.55 -31.71 7.19
CA SER A 375 4.50 -31.18 8.16
C SER A 375 4.46 -29.66 8.20
N PRO A 376 3.97 -29.03 9.29
CA PRO A 376 4.06 -27.58 9.47
C PRO A 376 5.51 -27.06 9.37
N GLY A 377 6.48 -27.87 9.87
CA GLY A 377 7.90 -27.54 9.77
C GLY A 377 8.39 -27.47 8.31
N ALA A 378 7.95 -28.42 7.46
CA ALA A 378 8.33 -28.39 6.04
C ALA A 378 7.71 -27.19 5.29
N ILE A 379 6.50 -26.77 5.66
CA ILE A 379 5.87 -25.55 5.11
C ILE A 379 6.64 -24.31 5.59
N ARG A 380 6.96 -24.22 6.90
CA ARG A 380 7.79 -23.14 7.45
C ARG A 380 9.14 -23.04 6.72
N ASP A 381 9.82 -24.16 6.51
CA ASP A 381 11.11 -24.18 5.84
C ASP A 381 11.01 -23.75 4.37
N ALA A 382 9.90 -24.11 3.70
CA ALA A 382 9.60 -23.62 2.36
C ALA A 382 9.34 -22.11 2.33
N ILE A 383 8.65 -21.55 3.34
CA ILE A 383 8.50 -20.10 3.50
C ILE A 383 9.88 -19.46 3.73
N HIS A 384 10.68 -20.01 4.63
CA HIS A 384 12.02 -19.49 4.94
C HIS A 384 12.92 -19.44 3.70
N ALA A 385 12.76 -20.36 2.78
CA ALA A 385 13.50 -20.41 1.51
C ALA A 385 12.86 -19.58 0.38
N THR A 386 12.00 -18.62 0.72
CA THR A 386 11.40 -17.74 -0.30
C THR A 386 12.46 -16.81 -0.90
N ASP A 387 12.49 -16.79 -2.22
CA ASP A 387 13.24 -15.89 -3.10
C ASP A 387 12.35 -15.72 -4.32
N TYR A 388 11.48 -14.67 -4.28
CA TYR A 388 10.33 -14.60 -5.16
C TYR A 388 10.04 -13.19 -5.65
N ASP A 389 9.91 -13.03 -6.98
CA ASP A 389 9.50 -11.79 -7.61
C ASP A 389 7.97 -11.71 -7.62
N SER A 390 7.44 -10.81 -6.80
CA SER A 390 6.01 -10.59 -6.63
C SER A 390 5.55 -9.28 -7.27
N ILE A 391 4.24 -9.05 -7.28
CA ILE A 391 3.66 -7.79 -7.77
C ILE A 391 3.99 -6.56 -6.89
N VAL A 392 4.60 -6.75 -5.73
CA VAL A 392 5.10 -5.68 -4.85
C VAL A 392 6.63 -5.57 -4.86
N GLY A 393 7.28 -6.34 -5.72
CA GLY A 393 8.72 -6.45 -5.84
C GLY A 393 9.25 -7.77 -5.31
N HIS A 394 10.55 -7.84 -5.18
CA HIS A 394 11.26 -9.04 -4.72
C HIS A 394 11.08 -9.28 -3.22
N ILE A 395 10.73 -10.51 -2.84
CA ILE A 395 10.55 -10.93 -1.45
C ILE A 395 11.51 -12.08 -1.14
N ALA A 396 12.43 -11.82 -0.21
CA ALA A 396 13.35 -12.81 0.33
C ALA A 396 13.60 -12.58 1.83
N TRP A 397 13.82 -13.64 2.58
CA TRP A 397 14.09 -13.57 4.02
C TRP A 397 15.59 -13.66 4.28
N ASP A 398 16.34 -12.65 3.84
CA ASP A 398 17.80 -12.60 3.94
C ASP A 398 18.33 -12.17 5.33
N GLY A 399 17.44 -12.04 6.31
CA GLY A 399 17.74 -11.60 7.67
C GLY A 399 17.84 -10.08 7.84
N LYS A 400 17.52 -9.31 6.80
CA LYS A 400 17.48 -7.85 6.84
C LYS A 400 16.06 -7.34 6.58
N PRO A 401 15.59 -6.34 7.34
CA PRO A 401 16.23 -5.62 8.46
C PRO A 401 16.39 -6.46 9.74
N VAL A 402 15.57 -7.50 9.90
CA VAL A 402 15.59 -8.47 11.00
C VAL A 402 15.16 -9.84 10.48
N LYS A 403 15.35 -10.90 11.28
CA LYS A 403 14.97 -12.27 10.93
C LYS A 403 13.49 -12.35 10.51
N ASN A 404 13.20 -13.03 9.40
CA ASN A 404 11.86 -13.29 8.86
C ASN A 404 11.05 -12.03 8.47
N VAL A 405 11.76 -10.94 8.18
CA VAL A 405 11.16 -9.71 7.65
C VAL A 405 11.82 -9.34 6.32
N ALA A 406 11.03 -9.07 5.30
CA ALA A 406 11.47 -8.53 4.03
C ALA A 406 10.94 -7.09 3.85
N LYS A 407 11.81 -6.19 3.36
CA LYS A 407 11.40 -4.81 3.07
C LYS A 407 10.88 -4.68 1.65
N THR A 408 9.85 -3.86 1.50
CA THR A 408 9.27 -3.49 0.20
C THR A 408 9.50 -2.02 -0.11
N SER A 409 9.26 -1.62 -1.36
CA SER A 409 9.43 -0.23 -1.82
C SER A 409 8.42 0.71 -1.18
N LEU A 410 8.85 1.96 -0.97
CA LEU A 410 8.00 3.05 -0.51
C LEU A 410 8.41 4.34 -1.24
N VAL A 411 7.44 5.10 -1.73
CA VAL A 411 7.63 6.41 -2.36
C VAL A 411 6.61 7.41 -1.84
N GLY A 412 6.79 8.70 -2.15
CA GLY A 412 5.88 9.76 -1.71
C GLY A 412 4.81 10.08 -2.74
N GLY A 413 3.58 10.26 -2.28
CA GLY A 413 2.43 10.56 -3.10
C GLY A 413 1.68 11.83 -2.70
N GLN A 414 0.93 12.34 -3.67
CA GLN A 414 0.00 13.45 -3.50
C GLN A 414 -1.34 13.12 -4.16
N TRP A 415 -2.43 13.48 -3.51
CA TRP A 415 -3.76 13.43 -4.09
C TRP A 415 -4.02 14.65 -4.97
N VAL A 416 -4.05 14.45 -6.27
CA VAL A 416 -4.25 15.50 -7.27
C VAL A 416 -5.68 15.45 -7.78
N PRO A 417 -6.39 16.60 -7.93
CA PRO A 417 -7.70 16.63 -8.54
C PRO A 417 -7.70 15.98 -9.93
N GLY A 418 -8.65 15.08 -10.18
CA GLY A 418 -8.70 14.28 -11.42
C GLY A 418 -8.87 15.09 -12.71
N TYR A 419 -9.25 16.37 -12.62
CA TYR A 419 -9.23 17.27 -13.78
C TYR A 419 -7.83 17.81 -14.13
N LYS A 420 -6.88 17.75 -13.19
CA LYS A 420 -5.47 18.16 -13.40
C LYS A 420 -4.62 17.00 -13.94
N PHE A 421 -4.99 15.77 -13.66
CA PHE A 421 -4.21 14.58 -14.00
C PHE A 421 -4.95 13.69 -14.99
N THR A 422 -4.24 13.15 -15.99
CA THR A 422 -4.83 12.15 -16.89
C THR A 422 -4.68 10.79 -16.24
N HIS A 423 -5.79 10.23 -15.79
CA HIS A 423 -5.81 8.90 -15.21
C HIS A 423 -5.11 7.89 -16.13
N TRP A 424 -4.32 6.99 -15.57
CA TRP A 424 -3.49 6.05 -16.32
C TRP A 424 -4.31 5.02 -17.13
N ILE A 425 -5.57 4.79 -16.77
CA ILE A 425 -6.53 4.09 -17.63
C ILE A 425 -7.28 5.12 -18.48
N ALA A 426 -7.15 5.01 -19.78
CA ALA A 426 -7.81 5.91 -20.70
C ALA A 426 -9.35 5.85 -20.55
N GLY A 427 -9.96 7.02 -20.36
CA GLY A 427 -11.42 7.15 -20.22
C GLY A 427 -11.95 7.01 -18.80
N GLN A 428 -11.18 6.53 -17.84
CA GLN A 428 -11.52 6.57 -16.43
C GLN A 428 -11.34 7.98 -15.88
N LYS A 429 -12.26 8.38 -14.97
CA LYS A 429 -12.21 9.68 -14.30
C LYS A 429 -12.62 9.50 -12.86
N PHE A 430 -11.73 9.85 -11.95
CA PHE A 430 -11.99 9.90 -10.53
C PHE A 430 -11.91 11.34 -10.01
N LYS A 431 -12.46 11.59 -8.85
CA LYS A 431 -12.45 12.93 -8.25
C LYS A 431 -11.03 13.39 -7.94
N ASN A 432 -10.21 12.47 -7.42
CA ASN A 432 -8.80 12.68 -7.14
C ASN A 432 -8.00 11.45 -7.58
N ASP A 433 -6.78 11.66 -8.04
CA ASP A 433 -5.81 10.60 -8.35
C ASP A 433 -4.62 10.69 -7.39
N LEU A 434 -4.19 9.53 -6.86
CA LEU A 434 -2.96 9.44 -6.06
C LEU A 434 -1.77 9.25 -7.00
N VAL A 435 -0.89 10.25 -7.04
CA VAL A 435 0.24 10.31 -7.97
C VAL A 435 1.57 10.37 -7.23
N ILE A 436 2.62 9.80 -7.81
CA ILE A 436 3.96 9.78 -7.24
C ILE A 436 4.63 11.13 -7.44
N VAL A 437 5.02 11.79 -6.34
CA VAL A 437 5.67 13.10 -6.34
C VAL A 437 7.10 13.05 -5.79
N ASN A 438 7.49 11.97 -5.14
CA ASN A 438 8.83 11.77 -4.60
C ASN A 438 9.23 10.29 -4.64
N ASN A 439 10.40 10.00 -5.21
CA ASN A 439 10.96 8.64 -5.35
C ASN A 439 12.40 8.52 -4.81
N ALA A 440 12.81 9.42 -3.93
CA ALA A 440 14.19 9.46 -3.44
C ALA A 440 14.62 8.18 -2.69
N THR A 441 13.67 7.41 -2.17
CA THR A 441 13.90 6.12 -1.51
C THR A 441 13.98 4.93 -2.48
N ASN A 442 13.41 5.07 -3.68
CA ASN A 442 13.51 4.09 -4.76
C ASN A 442 13.40 4.76 -6.14
N THR A 443 14.53 5.08 -6.73
CA THR A 443 14.61 5.79 -8.01
C THR A 443 14.24 4.94 -9.24
N SER A 444 14.01 3.64 -9.08
CA SER A 444 13.48 2.79 -10.16
C SER A 444 11.99 3.02 -10.42
N ILE A 445 11.30 3.70 -9.51
CA ILE A 445 9.90 4.08 -9.64
C ILE A 445 9.84 5.54 -10.08
N GLU A 446 9.24 5.82 -11.24
CA GLU A 446 9.20 7.17 -11.80
C GLU A 446 8.21 8.09 -11.09
N THR A 447 8.59 9.37 -10.92
CA THR A 447 7.66 10.41 -10.45
C THR A 447 6.69 10.80 -11.57
N GLN A 448 5.44 11.09 -11.19
CA GLN A 448 4.35 11.39 -12.12
C GLN A 448 3.92 12.87 -12.09
N TRP A 449 4.20 13.55 -10.98
CA TRP A 449 3.73 14.91 -10.72
C TRP A 449 4.76 15.69 -9.92
N LYS A 450 4.72 17.02 -10.02
CA LYS A 450 5.48 17.91 -9.17
C LYS A 450 4.66 18.21 -7.91
N LEU A 451 5.26 18.04 -6.74
CA LEU A 451 4.61 18.35 -5.47
C LEU A 451 4.14 19.80 -5.42
N GLU A 452 2.87 20.00 -5.07
CA GLU A 452 2.23 21.30 -4.86
C GLU A 452 1.91 21.50 -3.36
N PRO A 453 2.02 22.76 -2.82
CA PRO A 453 1.58 23.06 -1.47
C PRO A 453 0.05 23.00 -1.36
N LEU A 454 -0.46 22.86 -0.13
CA LEU A 454 -1.87 23.08 0.16
C LEU A 454 -2.28 24.53 -0.13
N PRO A 455 -3.52 24.76 -0.61
CA PRO A 455 -4.03 26.09 -0.98
C PRO A 455 -4.25 27.03 0.22
#